data_781c6474d554d26525eea7d3109204dd
#
_entry.id   781c6474d554d26525eea7d3109204dd
#
_cell.length_a   1.000
_cell.length_b   1.000
_cell.length_c   1.000
_cell.angle_alpha   90.00
_cell.angle_beta   90.00
_cell.angle_gamma   90.00
#
_symmetry.space_group_name_H-M   'P 1'
#
loop_
_entity.id
_entity.type
_entity.pdbx_description
1 polymer ?
#
loop_
_entity_poly.entity_id
_entity_poly.type
_entity_poly.pdbx_seq_one_letter_code
_entity_poly.pdbx_strand_id
1 'polypeptide(L)'
;MNKKACEGKTDEELVKLTLQDNQYFLCLMRNYEEKLMRYIKRISNASTEEAEDVLQEVYIKVYQNLNDFDTSLKFSSWIYRITRNEVISTFRKKSSRPQSFGGEAAEIILEKMASDLDTKKAVDTEYLQKNIYTILEKMDIKYKEVLVLRYLEEKDYNEISDILKKPVGRVSSFIPNKKTCLKCFSR
;
A
#
# COMPACT_ATOMS: atom_id res chain seq x y z
N MET A 1 2.37 5.83 -28.39
CA MET A 1 1.17 6.56 -27.93
C MET A 1 1.57 7.87 -27.27
N ASN A 2 0.96 8.98 -27.64
CA ASN A 2 1.34 10.31 -27.17
C ASN A 2 0.89 10.51 -25.70
N LYS A 3 1.76 11.02 -24.82
CA LYS A 3 1.47 11.26 -23.39
C LYS A 3 0.17 12.07 -23.19
N LYS A 4 -0.16 12.93 -24.14
CA LYS A 4 -1.40 13.74 -24.21
C LYS A 4 -2.71 12.93 -24.24
N ALA A 5 -2.69 11.69 -24.72
CA ALA A 5 -3.90 10.87 -24.79
C ALA A 5 -4.39 10.36 -23.41
N CYS A 6 -3.53 10.41 -22.40
CA CYS A 6 -3.80 9.96 -21.04
C CYS A 6 -4.19 11.12 -20.09
N GLU A 7 -3.88 12.37 -20.47
CA GLU A 7 -4.05 13.53 -19.60
C GLU A 7 -5.53 13.84 -19.34
N GLY A 8 -5.86 14.16 -18.09
CA GLY A 8 -7.20 14.59 -17.67
C GLY A 8 -8.25 13.47 -17.58
N LYS A 9 -7.88 12.20 -17.78
CA LYS A 9 -8.79 11.07 -17.66
C LYS A 9 -8.70 10.43 -16.29
N THR A 10 -9.85 10.01 -15.76
CA THR A 10 -9.90 9.20 -14.54
C THR A 10 -9.43 7.78 -14.82
N ASP A 11 -9.04 7.05 -13.76
CA ASP A 11 -8.61 5.66 -13.89
C ASP A 11 -9.74 4.77 -14.45
N GLU A 12 -10.99 5.01 -14.04
CA GLU A 12 -12.15 4.27 -14.51
C GLU A 12 -12.46 4.56 -15.99
N GLU A 13 -12.22 5.79 -16.46
CA GLU A 13 -12.29 6.13 -17.89
C GLU A 13 -11.19 5.44 -18.68
N LEU A 14 -9.96 5.42 -18.15
CA LEU A 14 -8.85 4.71 -18.78
C LEU A 14 -9.10 3.20 -18.86
N VAL A 15 -9.75 2.60 -17.87
CA VAL A 15 -10.18 1.19 -17.93
C VAL A 15 -11.15 0.98 -19.09
N LYS A 16 -12.19 1.80 -19.20
CA LYS A 16 -13.18 1.69 -20.30
C LYS A 16 -12.52 1.85 -21.67
N LEU A 17 -11.58 2.78 -21.80
CA LEU A 17 -10.84 2.98 -23.04
C LEU A 17 -9.90 1.80 -23.34
N THR A 18 -9.27 1.21 -22.31
CA THR A 18 -8.40 0.04 -22.47
C THR A 18 -9.17 -1.16 -23.01
N LEU A 19 -10.43 -1.33 -22.61
CA LEU A 19 -11.29 -2.40 -23.14
C LEU A 19 -11.65 -2.23 -24.63
N GLN A 20 -11.54 -1.00 -25.14
CA GLN A 20 -11.76 -0.69 -26.56
C GLN A 20 -10.45 -0.69 -27.36
N ASP A 21 -9.38 -0.17 -26.77
CA ASP A 21 -8.05 -0.07 -27.35
C ASP A 21 -6.98 -0.34 -26.29
N ASN A 22 -6.30 -1.47 -26.39
CA ASN A 22 -5.28 -1.94 -25.47
C ASN A 22 -4.13 -0.92 -25.23
N GLN A 23 -3.92 0.02 -26.14
CA GLN A 23 -2.89 1.04 -25.98
C GLN A 23 -3.11 1.92 -24.75
N TYR A 24 -4.35 2.12 -24.31
CA TYR A 24 -4.65 2.89 -23.10
C TYR A 24 -4.21 2.19 -21.80
N PHE A 25 -3.94 0.89 -21.83
CA PHE A 25 -3.37 0.18 -20.69
C PHE A 25 -2.03 0.77 -20.23
N LEU A 26 -1.22 1.25 -21.16
CA LEU A 26 0.04 1.94 -20.84
C LEU A 26 -0.16 3.20 -19.99
N CYS A 27 -1.33 3.85 -20.09
CA CYS A 27 -1.65 5.00 -19.25
C CYS A 27 -1.84 4.56 -17.78
N LEU A 28 -2.60 3.49 -17.57
CA LEU A 28 -2.80 2.90 -16.24
C LEU A 28 -1.47 2.43 -15.64
N MET A 29 -0.65 1.70 -16.41
CA MET A 29 0.66 1.27 -15.94
C MET A 29 1.51 2.44 -15.44
N ARG A 30 1.65 3.50 -16.24
CA ARG A 30 2.43 4.69 -15.89
C ARG A 30 1.91 5.42 -14.66
N ASN A 31 0.59 5.50 -14.48
CA ASN A 31 -0.04 6.17 -13.33
C ASN A 31 0.25 5.43 -12.01
N TYR A 32 0.51 4.13 -12.09
CA TYR A 32 0.64 3.26 -10.92
C TYR A 32 2.05 2.71 -10.68
N GLU A 33 2.94 2.74 -11.68
CA GLU A 33 4.27 2.12 -11.62
C GLU A 33 5.04 2.51 -10.36
N GLU A 34 5.28 3.80 -10.15
CA GLU A 34 6.03 4.28 -8.97
C GLU A 34 5.31 3.98 -7.65
N LYS A 35 3.97 4.14 -7.63
CA LYS A 35 3.16 3.92 -6.43
C LYS A 35 3.21 2.45 -6.00
N LEU A 36 2.98 1.55 -6.95
CA LEU A 36 3.00 0.11 -6.68
C LEU A 36 4.41 -0.40 -6.36
N MET A 37 5.44 0.12 -7.05
CA MET A 37 6.83 -0.19 -6.74
C MET A 37 7.17 0.16 -5.28
N ARG A 38 6.81 1.36 -4.83
CA ARG A 38 7.00 1.77 -3.42
C ARG A 38 6.20 0.89 -2.46
N TYR A 39 4.95 0.60 -2.80
CA TYR A 39 4.09 -0.25 -1.97
C TYR A 39 4.65 -1.67 -1.83
N ILE A 40 5.04 -2.31 -2.93
CA ILE A 40 5.65 -3.65 -2.92
C ILE A 40 6.87 -3.68 -1.98
N LYS A 41 7.81 -2.74 -2.15
CA LYS A 41 9.02 -2.65 -1.31
C LYS A 41 8.69 -2.46 0.17
N ARG A 42 7.71 -1.60 0.48
CA ARG A 42 7.31 -1.30 1.86
C ARG A 42 6.69 -2.48 2.60
N ILE A 43 5.92 -3.33 1.92
CA ILE A 43 5.26 -4.47 2.57
C ILE A 43 6.09 -5.75 2.56
N SER A 44 7.02 -5.94 1.60
CA SER A 44 7.78 -7.17 1.43
C SER A 44 9.25 -7.09 1.80
N ASN A 45 9.82 -5.87 1.90
CA ASN A 45 11.25 -5.63 2.00
C ASN A 45 12.05 -6.22 0.81
N ALA A 46 11.41 -6.28 -0.37
CA ALA A 46 12.00 -6.80 -1.60
C ALA A 46 13.15 -5.91 -2.12
N SER A 47 14.12 -6.51 -2.76
CA SER A 47 15.08 -5.79 -3.59
C SER A 47 14.35 -5.08 -4.74
N THR A 48 15.05 -4.20 -5.47
CA THR A 48 14.47 -3.53 -6.63
C THR A 48 14.06 -4.52 -7.70
N GLU A 49 14.94 -5.47 -8.02
CA GLU A 49 14.72 -6.53 -9.01
C GLU A 49 13.51 -7.41 -8.65
N GLU A 50 13.45 -7.88 -7.40
CA GLU A 50 12.30 -8.66 -6.92
C GLU A 50 10.98 -7.88 -6.98
N ALA A 51 11.02 -6.58 -6.70
CA ALA A 51 9.83 -5.73 -6.76
C ALA A 51 9.39 -5.48 -8.21
N GLU A 52 10.33 -5.38 -9.15
CA GLU A 52 10.06 -5.28 -10.59
C GLU A 52 9.40 -6.55 -11.11
N ASP A 53 9.90 -7.73 -10.73
CA ASP A 53 9.31 -9.01 -11.11
C ASP A 53 7.85 -9.11 -10.60
N VAL A 54 7.62 -8.77 -9.34
CA VAL A 54 6.26 -8.74 -8.76
C VAL A 54 5.37 -7.75 -9.50
N LEU A 55 5.88 -6.57 -9.85
CA LEU A 55 5.12 -5.55 -10.57
C LEU A 55 4.72 -6.00 -11.97
N GLN A 56 5.61 -6.71 -12.68
CA GLN A 56 5.29 -7.29 -13.98
C GLN A 56 4.15 -8.30 -13.88
N GLU A 57 4.21 -9.22 -12.91
CA GLU A 57 3.14 -10.20 -12.66
C GLU A 57 1.82 -9.52 -12.29
N VAL A 58 1.87 -8.43 -11.52
CA VAL A 58 0.69 -7.61 -11.20
C VAL A 58 0.07 -7.05 -12.47
N TYR A 59 0.85 -6.47 -13.39
CA TYR A 59 0.31 -5.91 -14.63
C TYR A 59 -0.28 -6.97 -15.55
N ILE A 60 0.33 -8.15 -15.61
CA ILE A 60 -0.23 -9.29 -16.36
C ILE A 60 -1.60 -9.65 -15.79
N LYS A 61 -1.71 -9.79 -14.46
CA LYS A 61 -2.97 -10.12 -13.79
C LYS A 61 -4.03 -9.04 -13.93
N VAL A 62 -3.63 -7.78 -13.82
CA VAL A 62 -4.54 -6.63 -14.05
C VAL A 62 -5.09 -6.68 -15.45
N TYR A 63 -4.24 -6.85 -16.46
CA TYR A 63 -4.66 -6.91 -17.86
C TYR A 63 -5.61 -8.08 -18.14
N GLN A 64 -5.29 -9.27 -17.65
CA GLN A 64 -6.10 -10.48 -17.83
C GLN A 64 -7.49 -10.38 -17.17
N ASN A 65 -7.59 -9.68 -16.04
CA ASN A 65 -8.84 -9.57 -15.29
C ASN A 65 -9.52 -8.19 -15.44
N LEU A 66 -9.07 -7.37 -16.40
CA LEU A 66 -9.60 -6.02 -16.57
C LEU A 66 -11.08 -6.01 -16.99
N ASN A 67 -11.51 -7.04 -17.77
CA ASN A 67 -12.90 -7.21 -18.17
C ASN A 67 -13.84 -7.48 -16.99
N ASP A 68 -13.33 -8.07 -15.92
CA ASP A 68 -14.08 -8.42 -14.69
C ASP A 68 -14.08 -7.29 -13.66
N PHE A 69 -13.42 -6.17 -13.98
CA PHE A 69 -13.39 -5.02 -13.07
C PHE A 69 -14.74 -4.30 -13.07
N ASP A 70 -15.36 -4.22 -11.90
CA ASP A 70 -16.56 -3.42 -11.68
C ASP A 70 -16.22 -1.93 -11.64
N THR A 71 -16.59 -1.21 -12.68
CA THR A 71 -16.32 0.25 -12.81
C THR A 71 -17.09 1.12 -11.83
N SER A 72 -17.99 0.57 -11.00
CA SER A 72 -18.59 1.27 -9.86
C SER A 72 -17.64 1.39 -8.66
N LEU A 73 -16.58 0.59 -8.65
CA LEU A 73 -15.55 0.56 -7.61
C LEU A 73 -14.34 1.42 -8.02
N LYS A 74 -13.57 1.87 -7.02
CA LYS A 74 -12.31 2.58 -7.29
C LYS A 74 -11.26 1.64 -7.87
N PHE A 75 -10.77 1.93 -9.08
CA PHE A 75 -9.68 1.18 -9.71
C PHE A 75 -8.43 1.12 -8.82
N SER A 76 -8.14 2.21 -8.12
CA SER A 76 -7.01 2.25 -7.18
C SER A 76 -7.08 1.16 -6.11
N SER A 77 -8.23 0.92 -5.50
CA SER A 77 -8.39 -0.14 -4.50
C SER A 77 -8.23 -1.53 -5.10
N TRP A 78 -8.74 -1.71 -6.31
CA TRP A 78 -8.67 -2.99 -7.01
C TRP A 78 -7.24 -3.37 -7.39
N ILE A 79 -6.45 -2.44 -7.97
CA ILE A 79 -5.06 -2.71 -8.34
C ILE A 79 -4.16 -2.93 -7.12
N TYR A 80 -4.35 -2.16 -6.03
CA TYR A 80 -3.63 -2.39 -4.77
C TYR A 80 -3.96 -3.75 -4.16
N ARG A 81 -5.19 -4.23 -4.28
CA ARG A 81 -5.58 -5.57 -3.83
C ARG A 81 -4.88 -6.67 -4.62
N ILE A 82 -4.81 -6.55 -5.96
CA ILE A 82 -4.08 -7.49 -6.82
C ILE A 82 -2.60 -7.50 -6.43
N THR A 83 -2.00 -6.31 -6.29
CA THR A 83 -0.60 -6.14 -5.90
C THR A 83 -0.30 -6.80 -4.55
N ARG A 84 -1.12 -6.53 -3.54
CA ARG A 84 -1.00 -7.16 -2.22
C ARG A 84 -1.03 -8.68 -2.29
N ASN A 85 -2.00 -9.22 -3.01
CA ASN A 85 -2.16 -10.67 -3.13
C ASN A 85 -0.95 -11.30 -3.82
N GLU A 86 -0.39 -10.63 -4.83
CA GLU A 86 0.82 -11.09 -5.50
C GLU A 86 2.03 -11.09 -4.58
N VAL A 87 2.26 -9.98 -3.86
CA VAL A 87 3.32 -9.90 -2.86
C VAL A 87 3.20 -11.04 -1.85
N ILE A 88 2.03 -11.24 -1.25
CA ILE A 88 1.84 -12.30 -0.26
C ILE A 88 2.10 -13.68 -0.88
N SER A 89 1.62 -13.93 -2.10
CA SER A 89 1.85 -15.20 -2.81
C SER A 89 3.33 -15.47 -3.05
N THR A 90 4.06 -14.46 -3.55
CA THR A 90 5.48 -14.59 -3.89
C THR A 90 6.35 -14.76 -2.65
N PHE A 91 6.15 -13.92 -1.63
CA PHE A 91 7.01 -13.92 -0.46
C PHE A 91 6.62 -14.95 0.61
N ARG A 92 5.37 -15.42 0.65
CA ARG A 92 4.97 -16.58 1.47
C ARG A 92 5.69 -17.86 1.04
N LYS A 93 5.97 -18.02 -0.24
CA LYS A 93 6.75 -19.15 -0.76
C LYS A 93 8.22 -19.08 -0.32
N LYS A 94 8.77 -17.88 -0.08
CA LYS A 94 10.16 -17.68 0.36
C LYS A 94 10.32 -17.77 1.89
N SER A 95 9.30 -17.43 2.67
CA SER A 95 9.36 -17.39 4.14
C SER A 95 8.80 -18.66 4.75
N SER A 96 9.67 -19.62 5.05
CA SER A 96 9.32 -20.86 5.79
C SER A 96 9.07 -20.61 7.29
N ARG A 97 9.16 -19.39 7.82
CA ARG A 97 8.90 -19.05 9.23
C ARG A 97 8.24 -17.69 9.39
N PRO A 98 7.05 -17.59 10.00
CA PRO A 98 6.50 -16.31 10.45
C PRO A 98 7.24 -15.91 11.73
N GLN A 99 8.02 -14.82 11.67
CA GLN A 99 8.43 -14.12 12.89
C GLN A 99 7.26 -13.23 13.33
N SER A 100 6.50 -13.70 14.31
CA SER A 100 5.47 -12.88 14.97
C SER A 100 6.14 -12.06 16.09
N PHE A 101 6.25 -10.75 15.90
CA PHE A 101 6.47 -9.82 16.99
C PHE A 101 5.13 -9.26 17.47
N GLY A 102 4.87 -9.35 18.78
CA GLY A 102 3.60 -9.00 19.41
C GLY A 102 3.25 -7.50 19.35
N GLY A 103 1.97 -7.21 19.61
CA GLY A 103 1.35 -5.89 19.45
C GLY A 103 1.98 -4.73 20.23
N GLU A 104 2.69 -4.98 21.36
CA GLU A 104 3.38 -3.93 22.15
C GLU A 104 4.45 -3.16 21.37
N ALA A 105 5.21 -3.85 20.51
CA ALA A 105 6.21 -3.19 19.67
C ALA A 105 5.58 -2.26 18.63
N ALA A 106 4.39 -2.60 18.11
CA ALA A 106 3.66 -1.77 17.17
C ALA A 106 3.12 -0.48 17.82
N GLU A 107 2.70 -0.53 19.08
CA GLU A 107 2.21 0.65 19.81
C GLU A 107 3.32 1.66 20.09
N ILE A 108 4.48 1.21 20.56
CA ILE A 108 5.66 2.07 20.82
C ILE A 108 6.14 2.77 19.52
N ILE A 109 6.04 2.08 18.39
CA ILE A 109 6.44 2.59 17.08
C ILE A 109 5.47 3.65 16.59
N LEU A 110 4.18 3.43 16.79
CA LEU A 110 3.12 4.38 16.41
C LEU A 110 3.16 5.66 17.24
N GLU A 111 3.48 5.55 18.54
CA GLU A 111 3.72 6.71 19.40
C GLU A 111 4.90 7.56 18.90
N LYS A 112 5.99 6.92 18.49
CA LYS A 112 7.15 7.61 17.93
C LYS A 112 6.83 8.29 16.61
N MET A 113 6.12 7.62 15.69
CA MET A 113 5.70 8.22 14.42
C MET A 113 4.71 9.38 14.60
N ALA A 114 3.78 9.28 15.55
CA ALA A 114 2.84 10.36 15.86
C ALA A 114 3.55 11.58 16.48
N SER A 115 4.56 11.36 17.33
CA SER A 115 5.37 12.42 17.93
C SER A 115 6.24 13.15 16.91
N ASP A 116 6.82 12.42 15.95
CA ASP A 116 7.70 13.00 14.93
C ASP A 116 6.94 13.79 13.86
N LEU A 117 5.65 13.48 13.64
CA LEU A 117 4.78 14.23 12.72
C LEU A 117 4.32 15.59 13.28
N ASP A 118 4.26 15.75 14.60
CA ASP A 118 3.87 17.02 15.24
C ASP A 118 5.07 17.98 15.44
N THR A 119 6.30 17.52 15.26
CA THR A 119 7.48 18.35 15.40
C THR A 119 7.91 18.91 14.05
N LYS A 120 7.44 20.10 13.68
CA LYS A 120 7.95 20.93 12.57
C LYS A 120 9.40 21.37 12.83
N LYS A 121 10.34 20.46 12.89
CA LYS A 121 11.76 20.74 12.73
C LYS A 121 12.26 19.96 11.54
N ALA A 122 13.04 20.62 10.70
CA ALA A 122 13.72 20.05 9.56
C ALA A 122 14.60 18.86 10.02
N VAL A 123 13.97 17.71 10.20
CA VAL A 123 14.64 16.45 10.46
C VAL A 123 15.03 15.90 9.10
N ASP A 124 16.27 15.50 8.99
CA ASP A 124 16.87 14.90 7.81
C ASP A 124 15.94 13.78 7.28
N THR A 125 15.30 14.06 6.14
CA THR A 125 14.25 13.20 5.56
C THR A 125 14.78 11.79 5.30
N GLU A 126 16.08 11.67 5.06
CA GLU A 126 16.77 10.40 4.81
C GLU A 126 16.90 9.55 6.09
N TYR A 127 17.18 10.20 7.21
CA TYR A 127 17.26 9.55 8.54
C TYR A 127 15.90 9.03 8.99
N LEU A 128 14.82 9.83 8.77
CA LEU A 128 13.45 9.41 9.07
C LEU A 128 13.02 8.24 8.19
N GLN A 129 13.32 8.28 6.89
CA GLN A 129 12.98 7.20 5.98
C GLN A 129 13.66 5.89 6.38
N LYS A 130 14.96 5.89 6.70
CA LYS A 130 15.68 4.69 7.15
C LYS A 130 15.06 4.11 8.43
N ASN A 131 14.71 4.97 9.40
CA ASN A 131 14.08 4.52 10.63
C ASN A 131 12.70 3.90 10.39
N ILE A 132 11.87 4.49 9.53
CA ILE A 132 10.55 3.95 9.16
C ILE A 132 10.69 2.56 8.53
N TYR A 133 11.62 2.37 7.61
CA TYR A 133 11.85 1.05 7.00
C TYR A 133 12.29 0.00 8.01
N THR A 134 13.26 0.32 8.89
CA THR A 134 13.74 -0.59 9.95
C THR A 134 12.61 -1.00 10.91
N ILE A 135 11.69 -0.09 11.16
CA ILE A 135 10.52 -0.31 11.99
C ILE A 135 9.51 -1.21 11.30
N LEU A 136 9.19 -0.91 10.04
CA LEU A 136 8.28 -1.71 9.24
C LEU A 136 8.79 -3.14 9.04
N GLU A 137 10.12 -3.35 8.98
CA GLU A 137 10.72 -4.69 8.86
C GLU A 137 10.40 -5.60 10.05
N LYS A 138 10.39 -5.04 11.25
CA LYS A 138 10.16 -5.79 12.50
C LYS A 138 8.68 -5.99 12.83
N MET A 139 7.80 -5.36 12.06
CA MET A 139 6.35 -5.36 12.33
C MET A 139 5.65 -6.57 11.74
N ASP A 140 4.64 -7.10 12.46
CA ASP A 140 3.73 -8.12 11.91
C ASP A 140 3.04 -7.56 10.65
N ILE A 141 3.00 -8.36 9.60
CA ILE A 141 2.45 -8.01 8.29
C ILE A 141 1.04 -7.40 8.37
N LYS A 142 0.21 -7.84 9.35
CA LYS A 142 -1.16 -7.36 9.52
C LYS A 142 -1.24 -5.88 9.88
N TYR A 143 -0.32 -5.41 10.72
CA TYR A 143 -0.22 -4.02 11.14
C TYR A 143 0.51 -3.19 10.08
N LYS A 144 1.60 -3.73 9.54
CA LYS A 144 2.39 -3.12 8.48
C LYS A 144 1.51 -2.73 7.29
N GLU A 145 0.69 -3.65 6.77
CA GLU A 145 -0.20 -3.40 5.63
C GLU A 145 -1.15 -2.23 5.87
N VAL A 146 -1.79 -2.18 7.03
CA VAL A 146 -2.76 -1.12 7.36
C VAL A 146 -2.06 0.23 7.49
N LEU A 147 -0.89 0.27 8.14
CA LEU A 147 -0.11 1.51 8.32
C LEU A 147 0.43 2.05 7.00
N VAL A 148 1.01 1.18 6.18
CA VAL A 148 1.52 1.56 4.85
C VAL A 148 0.38 2.13 4.00
N LEU A 149 -0.76 1.45 3.92
CA LEU A 149 -1.90 1.91 3.14
C LEU A 149 -2.46 3.23 3.67
N ARG A 150 -2.56 3.39 5.00
CA ARG A 150 -3.15 4.59 5.61
C ARG A 150 -2.26 5.81 5.52
N TYR A 151 -0.99 5.68 5.88
CA TYR A 151 -0.10 6.82 6.10
C TYR A 151 0.89 7.07 4.95
N LEU A 152 1.22 6.05 4.18
CA LEU A 152 2.20 6.16 3.09
C LEU A 152 1.56 6.11 1.70
N GLU A 153 0.37 5.49 1.57
CA GLU A 153 -0.42 5.44 0.33
C GLU A 153 -1.71 6.26 0.43
N GLU A 154 -1.93 6.97 1.54
CA GLU A 154 -3.03 7.92 1.80
C GLU A 154 -4.44 7.34 1.55
N LYS A 155 -4.62 6.03 1.78
CA LYS A 155 -5.91 5.35 1.59
C LYS A 155 -6.86 5.63 2.76
N ASP A 156 -8.14 5.79 2.44
CA ASP A 156 -9.17 5.87 3.47
C ASP A 156 -9.53 4.47 4.04
N TYR A 157 -10.30 4.43 5.14
CA TYR A 157 -10.65 3.17 5.80
C TYR A 157 -11.49 2.23 4.92
N ASN A 158 -12.34 2.78 4.04
CA ASN A 158 -13.15 1.99 3.12
C ASN A 158 -12.27 1.38 2.03
N GLU A 159 -11.35 2.18 1.45
CA GLU A 159 -10.38 1.68 0.48
C GLU A 159 -9.50 0.59 1.09
N ILE A 160 -9.01 0.78 2.33
CA ILE A 160 -8.20 -0.24 3.03
C ILE A 160 -9.02 -1.51 3.29
N SER A 161 -10.29 -1.35 3.67
CA SER A 161 -11.24 -2.46 3.84
C SER A 161 -11.38 -3.27 2.55
N ASP A 162 -11.51 -2.59 1.41
CA ASP A 162 -11.62 -3.22 0.09
C ASP A 162 -10.31 -3.89 -0.35
N ILE A 163 -9.17 -3.26 -0.12
CA ILE A 163 -7.85 -3.81 -0.45
C ILE A 163 -7.56 -5.06 0.37
N LEU A 164 -7.79 -5.01 1.69
CA LEU A 164 -7.47 -6.09 2.62
C LEU A 164 -8.57 -7.15 2.74
N LYS A 165 -9.75 -6.89 2.18
CA LYS A 165 -10.96 -7.72 2.37
C LYS A 165 -11.26 -7.98 3.84
N LYS A 166 -11.19 -6.90 4.66
CA LYS A 166 -11.49 -6.93 6.10
C LYS A 166 -12.55 -5.88 6.42
N PRO A 167 -13.47 -6.15 7.34
CA PRO A 167 -14.45 -5.15 7.79
C PRO A 167 -13.77 -3.86 8.28
N VAL A 168 -14.36 -2.69 7.98
CA VAL A 168 -13.81 -1.37 8.36
C VAL A 168 -13.54 -1.28 9.87
N GLY A 169 -14.41 -1.87 10.72
CA GLY A 169 -14.20 -1.92 12.16
C GLY A 169 -12.93 -2.68 12.57
N ARG A 170 -12.55 -3.72 11.82
CA ARG A 170 -11.28 -4.44 12.05
C ARG A 170 -10.08 -3.63 11.53
N VAL A 171 -10.22 -2.91 10.42
CA VAL A 171 -9.17 -2.02 9.92
C VAL A 171 -8.88 -0.92 10.93
N SER A 172 -9.92 -0.29 11.48
CA SER A 172 -9.77 0.77 12.48
C SER A 172 -9.15 0.29 13.80
N SER A 173 -9.36 -0.99 14.17
CA SER A 173 -8.75 -1.55 15.40
C SER A 173 -7.24 -1.77 15.28
N PHE A 174 -6.69 -1.83 14.07
CA PHE A 174 -5.23 -1.89 13.84
C PHE A 174 -4.54 -0.53 13.86
N ILE A 175 -5.32 0.56 13.87
CA ILE A 175 -4.80 1.93 13.94
C ILE A 175 -5.15 2.48 15.32
N PRO A 176 -4.19 2.79 16.18
CA PRO A 176 -4.47 3.36 17.50
C PRO A 176 -5.25 4.68 17.36
N ASN A 177 -6.30 4.78 18.12
CA ASN A 177 -7.16 5.98 18.11
C ASN A 177 -6.38 7.13 18.75
N LYS A 178 -6.35 8.34 18.13
CA LYS A 178 -5.75 9.57 18.70
C LYS A 178 -6.13 9.82 20.17
N LYS A 179 -7.31 9.35 20.61
CA LYS A 179 -7.79 9.46 22.00
C LYS A 179 -7.08 8.52 23.00
N THR A 180 -6.54 7.39 22.52
CA THR A 180 -5.81 6.44 23.35
C THR A 180 -4.38 6.94 23.57
N CYS A 181 -3.79 7.57 22.57
CA CYS A 181 -2.48 8.18 22.62
C CYS A 181 -2.39 9.33 23.65
N LEU A 182 -3.45 10.16 23.79
CA LEU A 182 -3.49 11.27 24.75
C LEU A 182 -3.66 10.84 26.23
N LYS A 183 -4.16 9.64 26.51
CA LYS A 183 -4.29 9.12 27.88
C LYS A 183 -3.01 8.53 28.45
N CYS A 184 -2.04 8.13 27.61
CA CYS A 184 -0.73 7.67 28.08
C CYS A 184 0.21 8.81 28.43
N PHE A 185 -0.07 10.04 28.00
CA PHE A 185 0.75 11.23 28.30
C PHE A 185 0.43 11.91 29.65
N SER A 186 -0.54 11.39 30.41
CA SER A 186 -0.95 11.97 31.70
C SER A 186 -0.70 11.04 32.90
N ARG A 187 0.36 10.20 32.80
CA ARG A 187 0.84 9.45 33.98
C ARG A 187 2.35 9.54 34.08
#